data_fc250d17c2255a30da87d40c48bf1e4d
#
_entry.id   fc250d17c2255a30da87d40c48bf1e4d
#
_cell.length_a   1.000
_cell.length_b   1.000
_cell.length_c   1.000
_cell.angle_alpha   90.00
_cell.angle_beta   90.00
_cell.angle_gamma   90.00
#
_symmetry.space_group_name_H-M   'P 1'
#
loop_
_entity.id
_entity.type
_entity.pdbx_description
1 polymer ?
#
loop_
_entity_poly.entity_id
_entity_poly.type
_entity_poly.pdbx_seq_one_letter_code
_entity_poly.pdbx_strand_id
1 'polypeptide(L)'
;MRDRPWLRAVVLTTVALASGLVMSMPLALLSCGHLPLPFNARLASEGIETLPVKGRAPKTGYSREAFGPSWADTDYNGCDTRNDMLRRDLVGTVLKPRTRGCVVLEGVLVDPYSGEKIPFIKGESSDRIHIDHVVSLSNAWQTGMFQRGPEERR
;
A
#
# COMPACT_ATOMS: atom_id res chain seq x y z
N MET A 1 49.42 -47.40 18.68
CA MET A 1 48.10 -47.05 18.06
C MET A 1 47.12 -48.07 18.58
N ARG A 2 46.18 -47.66 19.41
CA ARG A 2 45.24 -48.54 20.12
C ARG A 2 43.87 -48.44 19.42
N ASP A 3 43.51 -49.54 18.76
CA ASP A 3 42.17 -49.70 18.16
C ASP A 3 41.15 -49.86 19.27
N ARG A 4 40.08 -49.08 19.20
CA ARG A 4 38.95 -49.14 20.12
C ARG A 4 37.78 -49.90 19.46
N PRO A 5 37.53 -51.17 19.81
CA PRO A 5 36.53 -52.00 19.12
C PRO A 5 35.09 -51.86 19.61
N TRP A 6 34.74 -50.87 20.43
CA TRP A 6 33.41 -50.78 21.04
C TRP A 6 32.45 -49.79 20.36
N LEU A 7 32.85 -49.17 19.24
CA LEU A 7 32.02 -48.22 18.49
C LEU A 7 31.21 -48.84 17.33
N ARG A 8 31.15 -50.16 17.23
CA ARG A 8 30.42 -50.85 16.14
C ARG A 8 29.16 -51.57 16.56
N ALA A 9 28.65 -51.40 17.78
CA ALA A 9 27.54 -52.19 18.30
C ALA A 9 26.26 -51.44 18.67
N VAL A 10 26.04 -50.19 18.17
CA VAL A 10 24.84 -49.40 18.52
C VAL A 10 24.07 -48.88 17.28
N VAL A 11 24.27 -49.44 16.11
CA VAL A 11 23.55 -48.97 14.90
C VAL A 11 22.61 -50.01 14.26
N LEU A 12 22.20 -51.04 14.98
CA LEU A 12 21.36 -52.09 14.38
C LEU A 12 20.20 -52.55 15.24
N THR A 13 19.42 -51.66 15.84
CA THR A 13 18.09 -52.04 16.38
C THR A 13 17.14 -50.86 16.56
N THR A 14 16.79 -50.15 15.50
CA THR A 14 15.57 -49.33 15.48
C THR A 14 15.03 -49.13 14.07
N VAL A 15 14.82 -50.22 13.33
CA VAL A 15 14.01 -50.23 12.09
C VAL A 15 13.05 -51.38 12.21
N ALA A 16 11.97 -51.19 12.96
CA ALA A 16 10.71 -51.92 12.80
C ALA A 16 9.63 -51.23 13.65
N LEU A 17 8.50 -50.96 13.07
CA LEU A 17 7.24 -50.44 13.63
C LEU A 17 6.99 -48.93 13.38
N ALA A 18 6.82 -48.56 12.12
CA ALA A 18 5.98 -47.46 11.72
C ALA A 18 5.15 -47.84 10.49
N SER A 19 4.40 -48.95 10.61
CA SER A 19 3.36 -49.31 9.66
C SER A 19 1.99 -48.90 10.24
N GLY A 20 1.29 -48.02 9.54
CA GLY A 20 -0.17 -47.96 9.62
C GLY A 20 -0.77 -46.91 10.54
N LEU A 21 -0.69 -45.64 10.16
CA LEU A 21 -1.82 -44.72 10.34
C LEU A 21 -1.88 -43.78 9.13
N VAL A 22 -2.42 -44.30 8.05
CA VAL A 22 -2.98 -43.45 7.00
C VAL A 22 -4.21 -42.79 7.63
N MET A 23 -3.99 -41.62 8.24
CA MET A 23 -5.05 -40.75 8.65
C MET A 23 -5.73 -40.25 7.35
N SER A 24 -6.83 -40.87 6.96
CA SER A 24 -7.73 -40.34 5.95
C SER A 24 -8.22 -38.98 6.45
N MET A 25 -7.53 -37.92 6.07
CA MET A 25 -8.04 -36.56 6.21
C MET A 25 -9.34 -36.51 5.35
N PRO A 26 -10.48 -36.21 5.95
CA PRO A 26 -11.65 -35.90 5.15
C PRO A 26 -11.25 -34.70 4.27
N LEU A 27 -11.46 -34.87 2.98
CA LEU A 27 -11.43 -33.78 2.01
C LEU A 27 -12.51 -32.81 2.44
N ALA A 28 -12.21 -31.96 3.41
CA ALA A 28 -13.08 -30.87 3.77
C ALA A 28 -13.19 -30.03 2.50
N LEU A 29 -14.33 -30.16 1.84
CA LEU A 29 -14.77 -29.23 0.81
C LEU A 29 -14.35 -27.85 1.26
N LEU A 30 -13.41 -27.25 0.51
CA LEU A 30 -13.13 -25.82 0.60
C LEU A 30 -14.45 -25.14 0.21
N SER A 31 -15.34 -25.07 1.17
CA SER A 31 -16.40 -24.09 1.16
C SER A 31 -15.67 -22.78 0.99
N CYS A 32 -15.88 -22.11 -0.13
CA CYS A 32 -15.43 -20.75 -0.37
C CYS A 32 -16.22 -19.88 0.62
N GLY A 33 -15.90 -20.06 1.91
CA GLY A 33 -16.47 -19.28 2.99
C GLY A 33 -16.06 -17.85 2.74
N HIS A 34 -17.03 -16.98 2.55
CA HIS A 34 -16.85 -15.55 2.59
C HIS A 34 -16.03 -15.24 3.84
N LEU A 35 -14.75 -14.93 3.65
CA LEU A 35 -13.95 -14.36 4.74
C LEU A 35 -14.71 -13.13 5.22
N PRO A 36 -15.02 -13.02 6.52
CA PRO A 36 -15.67 -11.83 7.02
C PRO A 36 -14.79 -10.64 6.67
N LEU A 37 -15.34 -9.68 5.93
CA LEU A 37 -14.65 -8.43 5.64
C LEU A 37 -14.13 -7.84 6.96
N PRO A 38 -12.91 -7.29 6.99
CA PRO A 38 -12.41 -6.65 8.17
C PRO A 38 -13.41 -5.58 8.65
N PHE A 39 -13.54 -5.42 9.95
CA PHE A 39 -14.52 -4.52 10.57
C PHE A 39 -14.62 -3.14 9.89
N ASN A 40 -13.49 -2.58 9.47
CA ASN A 40 -13.43 -1.28 8.79
C ASN A 40 -14.13 -1.28 7.42
N ALA A 41 -14.03 -2.37 6.67
CA ALA A 41 -14.68 -2.49 5.36
C ALA A 41 -16.21 -2.61 5.50
N ARG A 42 -16.68 -3.29 6.55
CA ARG A 42 -18.10 -3.40 6.84
C ARG A 42 -18.71 -2.05 7.23
N LEU A 43 -18.05 -1.31 8.14
CA LEU A 43 -18.49 0.04 8.52
C LEU A 43 -18.49 1.00 7.34
N ALA A 44 -17.49 0.90 6.45
CA ALA A 44 -17.44 1.72 5.25
C ALA A 44 -18.59 1.38 4.29
N SER A 45 -18.92 0.10 4.12
CA SER A 45 -20.05 -0.33 3.29
C SER A 45 -21.39 0.15 3.84
N GLU A 46 -21.62 -0.02 5.14
CA GLU A 46 -22.83 0.46 5.81
C GLU A 46 -22.95 2.00 5.72
N GLY A 47 -21.83 2.72 5.85
CA GLY A 47 -21.79 4.18 5.68
C GLY A 47 -22.13 4.64 4.26
N ILE A 48 -21.70 3.92 3.23
CA ILE A 48 -21.99 4.25 1.84
C ILE A 48 -23.50 4.20 1.55
N GLU A 49 -24.23 3.22 2.09
CA GLU A 49 -25.67 3.06 1.91
C GLU A 49 -26.47 4.24 2.50
N THR A 50 -25.92 4.99 3.43
CA THR A 50 -26.58 6.16 4.04
C THR A 50 -26.36 7.44 3.23
N LEU A 51 -25.46 7.44 2.24
CA LEU A 51 -25.16 8.64 1.46
C LEU A 51 -26.26 8.94 0.42
N PRO A 52 -26.71 10.19 0.32
CA PRO A 52 -27.70 10.53 -0.70
C PRO A 52 -27.08 10.45 -2.10
N VAL A 53 -27.74 9.76 -3.01
CA VAL A 53 -27.35 9.73 -4.42
C VAL A 53 -27.72 11.07 -5.07
N LYS A 54 -26.71 11.79 -5.57
CA LYS A 54 -26.88 13.10 -6.25
C LYS A 54 -26.19 13.09 -7.61
N GLY A 55 -26.76 13.80 -8.57
CA GLY A 55 -26.09 14.11 -9.84
C GLY A 55 -24.89 15.02 -9.63
N ARG A 56 -23.99 15.05 -10.62
CA ARG A 56 -22.81 15.94 -10.60
C ARG A 56 -23.24 17.40 -10.79
N ALA A 57 -22.68 18.28 -9.99
CA ALA A 57 -22.81 19.72 -10.19
C ALA A 57 -22.00 20.20 -11.42
N PRO A 58 -22.34 21.36 -12.00
CA PRO A 58 -21.54 22.00 -13.04
C PRO A 58 -20.10 22.28 -12.56
N LYS A 59 -19.16 22.35 -13.50
CA LYS A 59 -17.76 22.76 -13.22
C LYS A 59 -17.58 24.27 -13.08
N THR A 60 -18.63 25.05 -13.08
CA THR A 60 -18.56 26.50 -12.96
C THR A 60 -17.75 26.91 -11.73
N GLY A 61 -16.75 27.76 -11.92
CA GLY A 61 -15.86 28.21 -10.85
C GLY A 61 -14.79 27.21 -10.42
N TYR A 62 -14.71 26.02 -11.04
CA TYR A 62 -13.62 25.08 -10.77
C TYR A 62 -12.29 25.62 -11.27
N SER A 63 -11.31 25.61 -10.39
CA SER A 63 -9.89 25.69 -10.73
C SER A 63 -9.08 24.79 -9.77
N ARG A 64 -7.87 24.40 -10.15
CA ARG A 64 -7.01 23.61 -9.25
C ARG A 64 -6.59 24.43 -8.03
N GLU A 65 -6.38 25.72 -8.21
CA GLU A 65 -5.99 26.68 -7.18
C GLU A 65 -7.06 26.84 -6.09
N ALA A 66 -8.32 26.53 -6.41
CA ALA A 66 -9.40 26.52 -5.43
C ALA A 66 -9.22 25.49 -4.32
N PHE A 67 -8.30 24.51 -4.51
CA PHE A 67 -7.91 23.50 -3.53
C PHE A 67 -6.60 23.83 -2.80
N GLY A 68 -6.07 25.03 -2.98
CA GLY A 68 -4.84 25.50 -2.37
C GLY A 68 -3.59 25.21 -3.21
N PRO A 69 -2.41 25.47 -2.64
CA PRO A 69 -1.15 25.27 -3.34
C PRO A 69 -0.89 23.79 -3.64
N SER A 70 -0.27 23.54 -4.80
CA SER A 70 0.16 22.19 -5.17
C SER A 70 1.12 21.62 -4.12
N TRP A 71 0.95 20.35 -3.79
CA TRP A 71 1.82 19.62 -2.87
C TRP A 71 1.89 20.21 -1.45
N ALA A 72 0.82 20.88 -1.01
CA ALA A 72 0.76 21.42 0.35
C ALA A 72 1.13 20.36 1.40
N ASP A 73 1.83 20.78 2.44
CA ASP A 73 2.07 19.98 3.65
C ASP A 73 0.75 19.92 4.44
N THR A 74 -0.04 18.88 4.20
CA THR A 74 -1.39 18.75 4.77
C THR A 74 -1.41 18.08 6.13
N ASP A 75 -0.35 17.36 6.50
CA ASP A 75 -0.21 16.71 7.81
C ASP A 75 0.75 17.47 8.75
N TYR A 76 1.28 18.60 8.29
CA TYR A 76 2.17 19.49 9.05
C TYR A 76 3.46 18.80 9.54
N ASN A 77 3.95 17.81 8.80
CA ASN A 77 5.20 17.12 9.14
C ASN A 77 6.45 17.89 8.70
N GLY A 78 6.27 18.96 7.95
CA GLY A 78 7.34 19.84 7.43
C GLY A 78 7.89 19.42 6.08
N CYS A 79 7.29 18.40 5.45
CA CYS A 79 7.58 17.96 4.10
C CYS A 79 6.39 18.28 3.19
N ASP A 80 6.61 18.41 1.90
CA ASP A 80 5.52 18.50 0.93
C ASP A 80 4.94 17.10 0.62
N THR A 81 3.64 17.05 0.34
CA THR A 81 2.90 15.80 0.08
C THR A 81 3.54 14.97 -1.04
N ARG A 82 4.16 15.57 -2.07
CA ARG A 82 4.84 14.82 -3.12
C ARG A 82 6.00 14.01 -2.57
N ASN A 83 6.84 14.64 -1.76
CA ASN A 83 7.99 13.96 -1.15
C ASN A 83 7.55 12.90 -0.14
N ASP A 84 6.44 13.10 0.57
CA ASP A 84 5.90 12.09 1.47
C ASP A 84 5.44 10.84 0.71
N MET A 85 4.74 11.01 -0.40
CA MET A 85 4.34 9.89 -1.25
C MET A 85 5.54 9.17 -1.85
N LEU A 86 6.53 9.91 -2.35
CA LEU A 86 7.77 9.32 -2.87
C LEU A 86 8.53 8.53 -1.79
N ARG A 87 8.60 9.04 -0.58
CA ARG A 87 9.24 8.33 0.55
C ARG A 87 8.48 7.08 0.96
N ARG A 88 7.15 7.11 0.89
CA ARG A 88 6.30 5.97 1.22
C ARG A 88 6.43 4.84 0.21
N ASP A 89 6.47 5.16 -1.07
CA ASP A 89 6.26 4.20 -2.15
C ASP A 89 7.56 3.77 -2.86
N LEU A 90 8.64 4.55 -2.76
CA LEU A 90 9.92 4.17 -3.35
C LEU A 90 10.76 3.32 -2.40
N VAL A 91 11.44 2.34 -2.95
CA VAL A 91 12.47 1.55 -2.25
C VAL A 91 13.87 2.09 -2.55
N GLY A 92 14.78 1.95 -1.58
CA GLY A 92 16.17 2.39 -1.74
C GLY A 92 16.32 3.91 -1.92
N THR A 93 15.50 4.70 -1.23
CA THR A 93 15.50 6.16 -1.36
C THR A 93 16.80 6.81 -0.91
N VAL A 94 17.31 7.73 -1.72
CA VAL A 94 18.38 8.65 -1.38
C VAL A 94 17.75 10.00 -1.06
N LEU A 95 18.02 10.52 0.14
CA LEU A 95 17.44 11.78 0.61
C LEU A 95 18.46 12.92 0.50
N LYS A 96 17.99 14.11 0.17
CA LYS A 96 18.83 15.32 0.09
C LYS A 96 19.32 15.72 1.50
N PRO A 97 20.64 15.89 1.70
CA PRO A 97 21.17 16.38 2.97
C PRO A 97 20.58 17.73 3.38
N ARG A 98 20.45 17.96 4.69
CA ARG A 98 19.96 19.22 5.29
C ARG A 98 18.51 19.59 4.94
N THR A 99 17.69 18.64 4.51
CA THR A 99 16.26 18.84 4.27
C THR A 99 15.39 18.13 5.32
N ARG A 100 15.92 17.81 6.47
CA ARG A 100 15.25 17.02 7.53
C ARG A 100 14.68 15.68 7.04
N GLY A 101 15.30 15.12 6.00
CA GLY A 101 14.84 13.87 5.39
C GLY A 101 13.61 14.01 4.50
N CYS A 102 13.18 15.24 4.17
CA CYS A 102 11.99 15.43 3.34
C CYS A 102 12.24 15.13 1.86
N VAL A 103 13.29 15.70 1.27
CA VAL A 103 13.43 15.69 -0.18
C VAL A 103 14.07 14.39 -0.68
N VAL A 104 13.34 13.66 -1.50
CA VAL A 104 13.82 12.46 -2.19
C VAL A 104 14.59 12.88 -3.45
N LEU A 105 15.81 12.37 -3.59
CA LEU A 105 16.65 12.55 -4.78
C LEU A 105 16.53 11.37 -5.73
N GLU A 106 16.58 10.15 -5.19
CA GLU A 106 16.58 8.91 -5.96
C GLU A 106 15.77 7.83 -5.26
N GLY A 107 15.36 6.82 -6.00
CA GLY A 107 14.68 5.63 -5.51
C GLY A 107 14.15 4.78 -6.67
N VAL A 108 13.48 3.69 -6.34
CA VAL A 108 12.85 2.81 -7.34
C VAL A 108 11.41 2.55 -6.93
N LEU A 109 10.47 2.86 -7.81
CA LEU A 109 9.10 2.42 -7.67
C LEU A 109 8.97 0.98 -8.15
N VAL A 110 8.44 0.09 -7.31
CA VAL A 110 7.92 -1.20 -7.75
C VAL A 110 6.45 -0.97 -8.06
N ASP A 111 6.12 -0.79 -9.33
CA ASP A 111 4.76 -0.44 -9.74
C ASP A 111 3.78 -1.57 -9.39
N PRO A 112 2.78 -1.34 -8.55
CA PRO A 112 1.85 -2.39 -8.13
C PRO A 112 0.90 -2.86 -9.23
N TYR A 113 0.78 -2.12 -10.34
CA TYR A 113 -0.09 -2.45 -11.45
C TYR A 113 0.61 -3.28 -12.53
N SER A 114 1.82 -2.90 -12.91
CA SER A 114 2.59 -3.60 -13.94
C SER A 114 3.63 -4.59 -13.37
N GLY A 115 4.04 -4.42 -12.12
CA GLY A 115 5.15 -5.13 -11.50
C GLY A 115 6.53 -4.64 -11.96
N GLU A 116 6.58 -3.61 -12.80
CA GLU A 116 7.83 -3.06 -13.29
C GLU A 116 8.60 -2.26 -12.22
N LYS A 117 9.92 -2.22 -12.35
CA LYS A 117 10.78 -1.37 -11.54
C LYS A 117 11.09 -0.08 -12.29
N ILE A 118 10.54 1.03 -11.82
CA ILE A 118 10.69 2.34 -12.43
C ILE A 118 11.67 3.16 -11.60
N PRO A 119 12.87 3.50 -12.14
CA PRO A 119 13.82 4.34 -11.42
C PRO A 119 13.31 5.78 -11.37
N PHE A 120 13.48 6.40 -10.21
CA PHE A 120 13.23 7.82 -9.96
C PHE A 120 14.53 8.55 -9.71
N ILE A 121 14.77 9.61 -10.48
CA ILE A 121 15.85 10.58 -10.27
C ILE A 121 15.23 11.97 -10.34
N LYS A 122 15.37 12.73 -9.27
CA LYS A 122 14.79 14.08 -9.15
C LYS A 122 15.30 15.00 -10.25
N GLY A 123 14.36 15.57 -11.00
CA GLY A 123 14.65 16.48 -12.12
C GLY A 123 14.82 15.77 -13.47
N GLU A 124 15.41 14.60 -13.51
CA GLU A 124 15.70 13.87 -14.76
C GLU A 124 14.53 12.98 -15.19
N SER A 125 13.96 12.20 -14.26
CA SER A 125 12.87 11.26 -14.54
C SER A 125 11.65 11.48 -13.62
N SER A 126 11.49 12.70 -13.11
CA SER A 126 10.40 13.04 -12.19
C SER A 126 9.02 12.96 -12.82
N ASP A 127 8.93 13.07 -14.13
CA ASP A 127 7.72 12.95 -14.94
C ASP A 127 7.28 11.50 -15.17
N ARG A 128 8.15 10.53 -14.94
CA ARG A 128 7.81 9.10 -15.08
C ARG A 128 6.98 8.56 -13.93
N ILE A 129 7.03 9.21 -12.77
CA ILE A 129 6.25 8.80 -11.58
C ILE A 129 5.20 9.86 -11.31
N HIS A 130 3.96 9.51 -11.66
CA HIS A 130 2.80 10.32 -11.43
C HIS A 130 2.19 9.99 -10.07
N ILE A 131 1.88 11.03 -9.30
CA ILE A 131 1.14 10.92 -8.05
C ILE A 131 -0.22 11.54 -8.31
N ASP A 132 -1.27 10.77 -8.22
CA ASP A 132 -2.62 11.21 -8.50
C ASP A 132 -3.51 11.12 -7.25
N HIS A 133 -4.62 11.82 -7.31
CA HIS A 133 -5.63 11.80 -6.25
C HIS A 133 -6.53 10.57 -6.42
N VAL A 134 -6.87 9.90 -5.33
CA VAL A 134 -7.88 8.83 -5.32
C VAL A 134 -9.22 9.36 -5.82
N VAL A 135 -9.57 10.60 -5.43
CA VAL A 135 -10.69 11.36 -5.99
C VAL A 135 -10.15 12.58 -6.70
N SER A 136 -10.25 12.64 -8.03
CA SER A 136 -9.75 13.79 -8.78
C SER A 136 -10.39 15.10 -8.32
N LEU A 137 -9.63 16.19 -8.29
CA LEU A 137 -10.11 17.52 -7.81
C LEU A 137 -11.36 17.98 -8.54
N SER A 138 -11.43 17.74 -9.86
CA SER A 138 -12.60 18.07 -10.67
C SER A 138 -13.83 17.24 -10.27
N ASN A 139 -13.66 15.99 -9.91
CA ASN A 139 -14.76 15.17 -9.41
C ASN A 139 -15.17 15.61 -8.01
N ALA A 140 -14.23 15.85 -7.12
CA ALA A 140 -14.49 16.37 -5.79
C ALA A 140 -15.30 17.68 -5.85
N TRP A 141 -14.92 18.61 -6.74
CA TRP A 141 -15.70 19.83 -6.97
C TRP A 141 -17.14 19.54 -7.31
N GLN A 142 -17.38 18.71 -8.33
CA GLN A 142 -18.73 18.40 -8.81
C GLN A 142 -19.57 17.56 -7.84
N THR A 143 -18.94 16.89 -6.88
CA THR A 143 -19.62 16.08 -5.87
C THR A 143 -19.85 16.80 -4.54
N GLY A 144 -19.47 18.09 -4.44
CA GLY A 144 -19.86 18.91 -3.29
C GLY A 144 -18.80 19.87 -2.77
N MET A 145 -17.53 19.73 -3.13
CA MET A 145 -16.48 20.62 -2.62
C MET A 145 -16.65 22.08 -3.07
N PHE A 146 -17.40 22.34 -4.15
CA PHE A 146 -17.74 23.72 -4.55
C PHE A 146 -18.53 24.49 -3.47
N GLN A 147 -19.23 23.80 -2.59
CA GLN A 147 -19.99 24.39 -1.49
C GLN A 147 -19.17 24.58 -0.20
N ARG A 148 -17.94 24.08 -0.18
CA ARG A 148 -17.08 24.12 1.00
C ARG A 148 -16.17 25.33 0.98
N GLY A 149 -15.74 25.77 2.17
CA GLY A 149 -14.74 26.83 2.31
C GLY A 149 -13.35 26.41 1.80
N PRO A 150 -12.44 27.39 1.55
CA PRO A 150 -11.08 27.09 1.10
C PRO A 150 -10.31 26.13 2.03
N GLU A 151 -10.52 26.23 3.33
CA GLU A 151 -9.85 25.38 4.33
C GLU A 151 -10.33 23.91 4.26
N GLU A 152 -11.61 23.69 3.97
CA GLU A 152 -12.16 22.34 3.83
C GLU A 152 -11.82 21.67 2.49
N ARG A 153 -11.39 22.47 1.51
CA ARG A 153 -11.00 21.98 0.17
C ARG A 153 -9.53 21.63 0.07
N ARG A 154 -8.73 21.97 1.08
CA ARG A 154 -7.28 21.80 1.10
C ARG A 154 -6.80 20.39 1.54
#